data_3143f2793a8d98793216629d9cbce692
#
_entry.id   3143f2793a8d98793216629d9cbce692
#
_cell.length_a   1.000
_cell.length_b   1.000
_cell.length_c   1.000
_cell.angle_alpha   90.00
_cell.angle_beta   90.00
_cell.angle_gamma   90.00
#
_symmetry.space_group_name_H-M   'P 1'
#
loop_
_entity.id
_entity.type
_entity.pdbx_description
1 polymer ?
#
loop_
_entity_poly.entity_id
_entity_poly.type
_entity_poly.pdbx_seq_one_letter_code
_entity_poly.pdbx_strand_id
1 'polypeptide(L)'
;SNDSFPTAMHIACVQQTIAHLLPALDGLARSLDMKAQRFAHLVKVGRTHLQDATPITFGQELSGYASQLRHALRRINQALPDVMMLAQGGTAVGTALASHDGLVFFHGGLSACATGLFKIASDIRLLASGPRAGLNELRLPENEPGSSIMPGKVNPTQAEALTMVCARVFGNDATVSFAAAQGHLELNVFKPVIACAVLQ
;
A
#
# COMPACT_ATOMS: atom_id res chain seq x y z
N SER A 1 6.66 -27.69 -16.98
CA SER A 1 7.39 -26.43 -16.83
C SER A 1 6.53 -25.19 -17.14
N ASN A 2 5.61 -25.25 -18.11
CA ASN A 2 4.76 -24.10 -18.43
C ASN A 2 3.72 -23.80 -17.33
N ASP A 3 3.32 -24.81 -16.58
CA ASP A 3 2.42 -24.72 -15.43
C ASP A 3 3.14 -24.44 -14.11
N SER A 4 4.39 -24.87 -13.97
CA SER A 4 5.14 -24.76 -12.72
C SER A 4 5.53 -23.31 -12.39
N PHE A 5 5.95 -22.52 -13.39
CA PHE A 5 6.34 -21.13 -13.14
C PHE A 5 5.16 -20.24 -12.70
N PRO A 6 4.00 -20.23 -13.40
CA PRO A 6 2.85 -19.48 -12.91
C PRO A 6 2.34 -19.99 -11.57
N THR A 7 2.37 -21.29 -11.32
CA THR A 7 2.05 -21.85 -9.98
C THR A 7 2.98 -21.30 -8.91
N ALA A 8 4.29 -21.29 -9.14
CA ALA A 8 5.27 -20.78 -8.19
C ALA A 8 5.09 -19.28 -7.91
N MET A 9 4.81 -18.47 -8.93
CA MET A 9 4.60 -17.03 -8.73
C MET A 9 3.30 -16.74 -7.95
N HIS A 10 2.23 -17.49 -8.18
CA HIS A 10 0.99 -17.39 -7.43
C HIS A 10 1.20 -17.79 -5.94
N ILE A 11 1.87 -18.92 -5.69
CA ILE A 11 2.21 -19.37 -4.33
C ILE A 11 3.06 -18.31 -3.61
N ALA A 12 4.12 -17.79 -4.25
CA ALA A 12 4.97 -16.78 -3.67
C ALA A 12 4.19 -15.50 -3.33
N CYS A 13 3.33 -15.04 -4.23
CA CYS A 13 2.48 -13.88 -4.00
C CYS A 13 1.58 -14.06 -2.76
N VAL A 14 0.87 -15.19 -2.66
CA VAL A 14 -0.01 -15.51 -1.52
C VAL A 14 0.79 -15.61 -0.22
N GLN A 15 1.92 -16.31 -0.24
CA GLN A 15 2.78 -16.48 0.94
C GLN A 15 3.30 -15.13 1.47
N GLN A 16 3.83 -14.27 0.61
CA GLN A 16 4.31 -12.94 1.01
C GLN A 16 3.18 -12.07 1.54
N THR A 17 2.02 -12.15 0.91
CA THR A 17 0.83 -11.39 1.35
C THR A 17 0.39 -11.82 2.75
N ILE A 18 0.21 -13.12 2.98
CA ILE A 18 -0.29 -13.64 4.26
C ILE A 18 0.75 -13.50 5.37
N ALA A 19 2.03 -13.79 5.07
CA ALA A 19 3.07 -13.79 6.09
C ALA A 19 3.54 -12.38 6.48
N HIS A 20 3.47 -11.41 5.57
CA HIS A 20 4.10 -10.10 5.80
C HIS A 20 3.13 -8.94 5.61
N LEU A 21 2.46 -8.82 4.46
CA LEU A 21 1.68 -7.64 4.13
C LEU A 21 0.45 -7.48 5.03
N LEU A 22 -0.38 -8.51 5.14
CA LEU A 22 -1.61 -8.43 5.94
C LEU A 22 -1.32 -8.17 7.43
N PRO A 23 -0.36 -8.85 8.08
CA PRO A 23 -0.01 -8.54 9.47
C PRO A 23 0.54 -7.11 9.66
N ALA A 24 1.33 -6.61 8.71
CA ALA A 24 1.88 -5.25 8.79
C ALA A 24 0.77 -4.18 8.67
N LEU A 25 -0.15 -4.34 7.73
CA LEU A 25 -1.29 -3.43 7.56
C LEU A 25 -2.24 -3.47 8.77
N ASP A 26 -2.51 -4.65 9.31
CA ASP A 26 -3.34 -4.81 10.50
C ASP A 26 -2.66 -4.20 11.75
N GLY A 27 -1.35 -4.40 11.91
CA GLY A 27 -0.56 -3.75 12.94
C GLY A 27 -0.60 -2.23 12.88
N LEU A 28 -0.50 -1.68 11.67
CA LEU A 28 -0.61 -0.24 11.46
C LEU A 28 -2.01 0.28 11.77
N ALA A 29 -3.06 -0.43 11.32
CA ALA A 29 -4.45 -0.06 11.61
C ALA A 29 -4.72 -0.04 13.12
N ARG A 30 -4.30 -1.07 13.84
CA ARG A 30 -4.41 -1.13 15.32
C ARG A 30 -3.64 0.00 16.00
N SER A 31 -2.46 0.32 15.52
CA SER A 31 -1.63 1.41 16.05
C SER A 31 -2.33 2.77 15.91
N LEU A 32 -2.97 2.99 14.77
CA LEU A 32 -3.77 4.20 14.51
C LEU A 32 -5.02 4.24 15.40
N ASP A 33 -5.70 3.12 15.62
CA ASP A 33 -6.85 3.06 16.53
C ASP A 33 -6.47 3.38 17.98
N MET A 34 -5.38 2.82 18.48
CA MET A 34 -4.90 3.14 19.82
C MET A 34 -4.58 4.64 19.97
N LYS A 35 -3.97 5.22 18.94
CA LYS A 35 -3.71 6.67 18.92
C LYS A 35 -5.00 7.48 18.77
N ALA A 36 -5.97 7.03 17.99
CA ALA A 36 -7.27 7.67 17.84
C ALA A 36 -8.01 7.75 19.20
N GLN A 37 -8.01 6.66 19.95
CA GLN A 37 -8.57 6.63 21.30
C GLN A 37 -7.81 7.56 22.27
N ARG A 38 -6.47 7.49 22.26
CA ARG A 38 -5.62 8.31 23.11
C ARG A 38 -5.83 9.80 22.88
N PHE A 39 -6.04 10.23 21.65
CA PHE A 39 -6.16 11.62 21.24
C PHE A 39 -7.60 12.05 20.93
N ALA A 40 -8.59 11.28 21.35
CA ALA A 40 -10.01 11.56 21.11
C ALA A 40 -10.48 12.90 21.67
N HIS A 41 -9.80 13.42 22.70
CA HIS A 41 -10.13 14.68 23.37
C HIS A 41 -9.40 15.89 22.78
N LEU A 42 -8.40 15.70 21.92
CA LEU A 42 -7.61 16.80 21.35
C LEU A 42 -8.36 17.43 20.18
N VAL A 43 -8.89 18.62 20.39
CA VAL A 43 -9.54 19.41 19.35
C VAL A 43 -8.49 20.06 18.46
N LYS A 44 -8.67 19.99 17.16
CA LYS A 44 -7.85 20.65 16.14
C LYS A 44 -8.73 21.29 15.08
N VAL A 45 -8.14 22.12 14.24
CA VAL A 45 -8.83 22.62 13.05
C VAL A 45 -8.85 21.53 11.98
N GLY A 46 -10.05 21.20 11.47
CA GLY A 46 -10.20 20.44 10.25
C GLY A 46 -9.94 21.35 9.06
N ARG A 47 -9.37 20.80 7.98
CA ARG A 47 -9.06 21.57 6.77
C ARG A 47 -9.65 20.94 5.53
N THR A 48 -10.17 21.80 4.67
CA THR A 48 -10.56 21.47 3.30
C THR A 48 -9.93 22.49 2.36
N HIS A 49 -9.43 22.04 1.22
CA HIS A 49 -8.65 22.89 0.29
C HIS A 49 -7.44 23.57 0.96
N LEU A 50 -6.87 22.96 2.00
CA LEU A 50 -5.84 23.52 2.89
C LEU A 50 -6.25 24.79 3.64
N GLN A 51 -7.55 25.12 3.66
CA GLN A 51 -8.12 26.24 4.41
C GLN A 51 -8.77 25.71 5.69
N ASP A 52 -8.81 26.57 6.71
CA ASP A 52 -9.46 26.26 7.96
C ASP A 52 -10.95 25.99 7.75
N ALA A 53 -11.44 24.89 8.34
CA ALA A 53 -12.82 24.46 8.30
C ALA A 53 -13.37 24.22 9.71
N THR A 54 -14.27 23.26 9.87
CA THR A 54 -14.88 22.96 11.17
C THR A 54 -13.90 22.33 12.14
N PRO A 55 -14.02 22.57 13.47
CA PRO A 55 -13.27 21.84 14.45
C PRO A 55 -13.54 20.34 14.38
N ILE A 56 -12.48 19.54 14.49
CA ILE A 56 -12.52 18.09 14.64
C ILE A 56 -11.63 17.67 15.79
N THR A 57 -11.68 16.39 16.21
CA THR A 57 -10.66 15.87 17.09
C THR A 57 -9.55 15.18 16.32
N PHE A 58 -8.33 15.18 16.85
CA PHE A 58 -7.23 14.44 16.25
C PHE A 58 -7.52 12.93 16.24
N GLY A 59 -8.26 12.45 17.25
CA GLY A 59 -8.75 11.08 17.27
C GLY A 59 -9.66 10.73 16.10
N GLN A 60 -10.56 11.65 15.68
CA GLN A 60 -11.41 11.45 14.50
C GLN A 60 -10.59 11.35 13.22
N GLU A 61 -9.58 12.19 13.04
CA GLU A 61 -8.68 12.12 11.88
C GLU A 61 -7.94 10.77 11.81
N LEU A 62 -7.34 10.32 12.92
CA LEU A 62 -6.65 9.03 12.99
C LEU A 62 -7.59 7.83 12.78
N SER A 63 -8.83 7.90 13.28
CA SER A 63 -9.82 6.85 13.07
C SER A 63 -10.21 6.69 11.60
N GLY A 64 -10.25 7.80 10.86
CA GLY A 64 -10.42 7.81 9.41
C GLY A 64 -9.31 7.06 8.70
N TYR A 65 -8.05 7.27 9.10
CA TYR A 65 -6.89 6.55 8.55
C TYR A 65 -6.94 5.05 8.87
N ALA A 66 -7.27 4.68 10.10
CA ALA A 66 -7.44 3.28 10.48
C ALA A 66 -8.55 2.59 9.67
N SER A 67 -9.66 3.28 9.44
CA SER A 67 -10.76 2.78 8.60
C SER A 67 -10.31 2.53 7.14
N GLN A 68 -9.53 3.43 6.56
CA GLN A 68 -8.97 3.25 5.21
C GLN A 68 -8.11 1.98 5.11
N LEU A 69 -7.27 1.71 6.11
CA LEU A 69 -6.43 0.50 6.16
C LEU A 69 -7.26 -0.77 6.30
N ARG A 70 -8.32 -0.77 7.11
CA ARG A 70 -9.24 -1.91 7.20
C ARG A 70 -9.95 -2.19 5.88
N HIS A 71 -10.33 -1.15 5.16
CA HIS A 71 -10.90 -1.31 3.82
C HIS A 71 -9.86 -1.87 2.82
N ALA A 72 -8.60 -1.47 2.93
CA ALA A 72 -7.51 -2.03 2.11
C ALA A 72 -7.30 -3.52 2.42
N LEU A 73 -7.21 -3.90 3.72
CA LEU A 73 -7.12 -5.29 4.15
C LEU A 73 -8.24 -6.14 3.59
N ARG A 74 -9.50 -5.64 3.65
CA ARG A 74 -10.65 -6.35 3.09
C ARG A 74 -10.52 -6.57 1.59
N ARG A 75 -10.12 -5.53 0.81
CA ARG A 75 -9.96 -5.64 -0.65
C ARG A 75 -8.87 -6.63 -1.03
N ILE A 76 -7.73 -6.61 -0.36
CA ILE A 76 -6.64 -7.55 -0.60
C ILE A 76 -7.11 -8.97 -0.29
N ASN A 77 -7.77 -9.20 0.84
CA ASN A 77 -8.30 -10.52 1.19
C ASN A 77 -9.36 -11.03 0.19
N GLN A 78 -10.17 -10.14 -0.37
CA GLN A 78 -11.17 -10.49 -1.40
C GLN A 78 -10.52 -10.93 -2.72
N ALA A 79 -9.33 -10.46 -3.04
CA ALA A 79 -8.62 -10.83 -4.25
C ALA A 79 -7.78 -12.12 -4.11
N LEU A 80 -7.47 -12.56 -2.89
CA LEU A 80 -6.63 -13.75 -2.66
C LEU A 80 -7.20 -15.04 -3.25
N PRO A 81 -8.51 -15.34 -3.19
CA PRO A 81 -9.06 -16.57 -3.77
C PRO A 81 -8.71 -16.74 -5.25
N ASP A 82 -8.75 -15.67 -6.04
CA ASP A 82 -8.41 -15.71 -7.46
C ASP A 82 -6.90 -15.98 -7.67
N VAL A 83 -6.05 -15.44 -6.82
CA VAL A 83 -4.60 -15.72 -6.84
C VAL A 83 -4.30 -17.16 -6.40
N MET A 84 -5.13 -17.76 -5.53
CA MET A 84 -4.98 -19.15 -5.09
C MET A 84 -5.38 -20.18 -6.15
N MET A 85 -6.01 -19.76 -7.24
CA MET A 85 -6.28 -20.60 -8.40
C MET A 85 -4.96 -20.89 -9.14
N LEU A 86 -4.48 -22.13 -9.06
CA LEU A 86 -3.16 -22.51 -9.58
C LEU A 86 -3.28 -23.10 -10.98
N ALA A 87 -2.33 -22.80 -11.85
CA ALA A 87 -2.20 -23.38 -13.18
C ALA A 87 -1.63 -24.81 -13.19
N GLN A 88 -1.39 -25.41 -12.02
CA GLN A 88 -0.76 -26.73 -11.87
C GLN A 88 -1.59 -27.81 -12.58
N GLY A 89 -0.93 -28.60 -13.40
CA GLY A 89 -1.57 -29.61 -14.26
C GLY A 89 -2.11 -29.06 -15.59
N GLY A 90 -1.99 -27.76 -15.83
CA GLY A 90 -2.35 -27.14 -17.11
C GLY A 90 -1.45 -27.66 -18.23
N THR A 91 -2.07 -27.91 -19.39
CA THR A 91 -1.37 -28.38 -20.60
C THR A 91 -1.47 -27.35 -21.73
N ALA A 92 -0.75 -27.57 -22.83
CA ALA A 92 -0.80 -26.69 -23.99
C ALA A 92 -2.21 -26.59 -24.63
N VAL A 93 -3.14 -27.47 -24.28
CA VAL A 93 -4.56 -27.41 -24.67
C VAL A 93 -5.44 -26.79 -23.58
N GLY A 94 -4.88 -26.36 -22.45
CA GLY A 94 -5.58 -25.68 -21.36
C GLY A 94 -5.50 -24.17 -21.51
N THR A 95 -6.58 -23.45 -21.23
CA THR A 95 -6.68 -21.99 -21.35
C THR A 95 -6.09 -21.20 -20.18
N ALA A 96 -5.86 -21.84 -19.03
CA ALA A 96 -5.45 -21.20 -17.78
C ALA A 96 -4.03 -20.60 -17.77
N LEU A 97 -3.20 -20.88 -18.79
CA LEU A 97 -1.80 -20.44 -18.83
C LEU A 97 -1.60 -19.06 -19.49
N ALA A 98 -2.63 -18.55 -20.16
CA ALA A 98 -2.57 -17.27 -20.87
C ALA A 98 -3.11 -16.10 -20.04
N SER A 99 -4.06 -16.36 -19.15
CA SER A 99 -4.72 -15.34 -18.33
C SER A 99 -3.99 -15.16 -16.99
N HIS A 100 -3.87 -13.91 -16.55
CA HIS A 100 -3.34 -13.51 -15.24
C HIS A 100 -4.24 -12.45 -14.58
N ASP A 101 -5.52 -12.44 -14.89
CA ASP A 101 -6.54 -11.53 -14.39
C ASP A 101 -6.68 -11.56 -12.88
N GLY A 102 -6.51 -12.71 -12.23
CA GLY A 102 -6.44 -12.81 -10.77
C GLY A 102 -5.31 -11.98 -10.16
N LEU A 103 -4.13 -11.95 -10.79
CA LEU A 103 -3.01 -11.11 -10.35
C LEU A 103 -3.24 -9.63 -10.66
N VAL A 104 -3.92 -9.30 -11.76
CA VAL A 104 -4.34 -7.91 -12.06
C VAL A 104 -5.32 -7.41 -11.01
N PHE A 105 -6.34 -8.21 -10.68
CA PHE A 105 -7.32 -7.87 -9.66
C PHE A 105 -6.66 -7.70 -8.27
N PHE A 106 -5.78 -8.61 -7.91
CA PHE A 106 -5.00 -8.54 -6.67
C PHE A 106 -4.14 -7.27 -6.62
N HIS A 107 -3.40 -6.97 -7.70
CA HIS A 107 -2.54 -5.79 -7.76
C HIS A 107 -3.35 -4.48 -7.73
N GLY A 108 -4.53 -4.46 -8.32
CA GLY A 108 -5.49 -3.35 -8.16
C GLY A 108 -5.87 -3.11 -6.69
N GLY A 109 -5.99 -4.18 -5.89
CA GLY A 109 -6.14 -4.10 -4.44
C GLY A 109 -4.94 -3.46 -3.74
N LEU A 110 -3.72 -3.81 -4.16
CA LEU A 110 -2.47 -3.19 -3.67
C LEU A 110 -2.40 -1.70 -4.06
N SER A 111 -2.78 -1.35 -5.28
CA SER A 111 -2.82 0.03 -5.77
C SER A 111 -3.81 0.88 -4.98
N ALA A 112 -4.99 0.36 -4.68
CA ALA A 112 -5.97 1.02 -3.81
C ALA A 112 -5.45 1.20 -2.37
N CYS A 113 -4.71 0.22 -1.84
CA CYS A 113 -4.03 0.32 -0.55
C CYS A 113 -2.96 1.42 -0.57
N ALA A 114 -2.10 1.43 -1.59
CA ALA A 114 -1.06 2.43 -1.77
C ALA A 114 -1.63 3.85 -1.86
N THR A 115 -2.79 4.04 -2.51
CA THR A 115 -3.49 5.33 -2.55
C THR A 115 -3.83 5.84 -1.14
N GLY A 116 -4.37 4.97 -0.28
CA GLY A 116 -4.67 5.32 1.11
C GLY A 116 -3.41 5.63 1.93
N LEU A 117 -2.39 4.80 1.80
CA LEU A 117 -1.11 4.98 2.50
C LEU A 117 -0.37 6.25 2.06
N PHE A 118 -0.38 6.56 0.75
CA PHE A 118 0.20 7.79 0.22
C PHE A 118 -0.46 9.04 0.83
N LYS A 119 -1.80 9.03 0.89
CA LYS A 119 -2.58 10.11 1.50
C LYS A 119 -2.25 10.28 2.98
N ILE A 120 -2.24 9.20 3.75
CA ILE A 120 -1.90 9.21 5.18
C ILE A 120 -0.49 9.75 5.41
N ALA A 121 0.50 9.25 4.67
CA ALA A 121 1.88 9.70 4.78
C ALA A 121 2.04 11.18 4.41
N SER A 122 1.33 11.65 3.38
CA SER A 122 1.35 13.05 2.96
C SER A 122 0.74 13.98 3.99
N ASP A 123 -0.37 13.59 4.60
CA ASP A 123 -0.98 14.36 5.70
C ASP A 123 -0.06 14.45 6.91
N ILE A 124 0.54 13.33 7.34
CA ILE A 124 1.49 13.31 8.46
C ILE A 124 2.67 14.25 8.19
N ARG A 125 3.22 14.24 6.97
CA ARG A 125 4.32 15.14 6.58
C ARG A 125 3.89 16.60 6.65
N LEU A 126 2.70 16.92 6.15
CA LEU A 126 2.16 18.27 6.13
C LEU A 126 1.90 18.77 7.56
N LEU A 127 1.23 17.97 8.40
CA LEU A 127 0.94 18.32 9.80
C LEU A 127 2.21 18.46 10.64
N ALA A 128 3.29 17.75 10.30
CA ALA A 128 4.58 17.84 10.98
C ALA A 128 5.50 18.93 10.41
N SER A 129 5.07 19.69 9.41
CA SER A 129 5.89 20.70 8.75
C SER A 129 6.24 21.86 9.70
N GLY A 130 7.42 22.41 9.55
CA GLY A 130 7.88 23.55 10.37
C GLY A 130 9.18 23.23 11.12
N PRO A 131 9.33 23.67 12.38
CA PRO A 131 8.30 24.10 13.34
C PRO A 131 7.86 25.58 13.26
N ARG A 132 8.62 26.46 12.59
CA ARG A 132 8.34 27.91 12.65
C ARG A 132 7.47 28.42 11.52
N ALA A 133 7.70 27.93 10.31
CA ALA A 133 7.02 28.37 9.09
C ALA A 133 6.12 27.28 8.48
N GLY A 134 5.72 26.29 9.25
CA GLY A 134 4.80 25.21 8.86
C GLY A 134 3.68 25.04 9.88
N LEU A 135 2.92 23.94 9.76
CA LEU A 135 1.75 23.69 10.62
C LEU A 135 2.13 23.32 12.05
N ASN A 136 3.19 22.52 12.22
CA ASN A 136 3.71 22.10 13.53
C ASN A 136 2.65 21.48 14.47
N GLU A 137 1.67 20.78 13.92
CA GLU A 137 0.63 20.09 14.73
C GLU A 137 1.11 18.73 15.24
N LEU A 138 2.11 18.12 14.56
CA LEU A 138 2.70 16.85 14.93
C LEU A 138 4.20 16.99 15.17
N ARG A 139 4.68 16.30 16.21
CA ARG A 139 6.10 16.00 16.38
C ARG A 139 6.37 14.55 16.04
N LEU A 140 7.21 14.34 15.06
CA LEU A 140 7.67 13.01 14.66
C LEU A 140 8.89 12.60 15.48
N PRO A 141 9.07 11.28 15.74
CA PRO A 141 10.28 10.80 16.40
C PRO A 141 11.50 11.05 15.50
N GLU A 142 12.62 11.35 16.11
CA GLU A 142 13.91 11.51 15.46
C GLU A 142 14.51 10.11 15.23
N ASN A 143 14.18 9.49 14.11
CA ASN A 143 14.62 8.13 13.77
C ASN A 143 15.99 8.09 13.11
N GLU A 144 16.47 9.23 12.62
CA GLU A 144 17.74 9.37 11.91
C GLU A 144 18.44 10.66 12.35
N PRO A 145 19.78 10.73 12.28
CA PRO A 145 20.49 11.97 12.52
C PRO A 145 19.94 13.09 11.62
N GLY A 146 19.66 14.23 12.21
CA GLY A 146 19.24 15.41 11.47
C GLY A 146 20.32 15.90 10.50
N SER A 147 20.02 16.95 9.74
CA SER A 147 20.98 17.55 8.81
C SER A 147 22.24 18.03 9.56
N SER A 148 23.42 17.67 9.08
CA SER A 148 24.70 18.17 9.64
C SER A 148 24.87 19.68 9.49
N ILE A 149 24.22 20.29 8.50
CA ILE A 149 24.27 21.73 8.21
C ILE A 149 23.23 22.50 9.04
N MET A 150 22.11 21.88 9.40
CA MET A 150 20.98 22.50 10.12
C MET A 150 20.66 21.70 11.38
N PRO A 151 21.36 21.93 12.51
CA PRO A 151 21.12 21.20 13.76
C PRO A 151 19.66 21.31 14.21
N GLY A 152 19.09 20.19 14.65
CA GLY A 152 17.70 20.11 15.10
C GLY A 152 16.65 20.02 14.01
N LYS A 153 17.05 19.93 12.73
CA LYS A 153 16.13 19.68 11.62
C LYS A 153 15.80 18.18 11.53
N VAL A 154 14.61 17.80 11.98
CA VAL A 154 14.09 16.43 11.88
C VAL A 154 13.27 16.28 10.62
N ASN A 155 13.70 15.39 9.73
CA ASN A 155 12.99 15.11 8.48
C ASN A 155 11.98 13.97 8.67
N PRO A 156 10.82 13.98 7.99
CA PRO A 156 9.81 12.91 8.05
C PRO A 156 10.17 11.72 7.13
N THR A 157 11.43 11.22 7.21
CA THR A 157 12.04 10.27 6.26
C THR A 157 11.24 8.98 6.11
N GLN A 158 10.64 8.46 7.19
CA GLN A 158 9.81 7.25 7.12
C GLN A 158 8.53 7.47 6.30
N ALA A 159 7.88 8.62 6.48
CA ALA A 159 6.71 8.96 5.67
C ALA A 159 7.09 9.24 4.20
N GLU A 160 8.26 9.83 3.96
CA GLU A 160 8.80 10.03 2.60
C GLU A 160 9.09 8.68 1.92
N ALA A 161 9.76 7.76 2.60
CA ALA A 161 10.01 6.42 2.10
C ALA A 161 8.69 5.71 1.74
N LEU A 162 7.67 5.81 2.59
CA LEU A 162 6.35 5.22 2.31
C LEU A 162 5.72 5.81 1.05
N THR A 163 5.83 7.12 0.80
CA THR A 163 5.32 7.71 -0.44
C THR A 163 6.07 7.22 -1.68
N MET A 164 7.37 6.96 -1.57
CA MET A 164 8.17 6.38 -2.67
C MET A 164 7.75 4.92 -2.95
N VAL A 165 7.52 4.12 -1.92
CA VAL A 165 6.98 2.76 -2.06
C VAL A 165 5.62 2.77 -2.76
N CYS A 166 4.72 3.67 -2.35
CA CYS A 166 3.41 3.81 -3.01
C CYS A 166 3.56 4.17 -4.50
N ALA A 167 4.46 5.08 -4.83
CA ALA A 167 4.73 5.43 -6.23
C ALA A 167 5.23 4.23 -7.04
N ARG A 168 6.06 3.36 -6.43
CA ARG A 168 6.52 2.12 -7.06
C ARG A 168 5.34 1.16 -7.30
N VAL A 169 4.43 1.01 -6.35
CA VAL A 169 3.23 0.17 -6.50
C VAL A 169 2.37 0.67 -7.68
N PHE A 170 2.17 1.98 -7.84
CA PHE A 170 1.43 2.52 -8.98
C PHE A 170 2.08 2.18 -10.33
N GLY A 171 3.40 2.29 -10.42
CA GLY A 171 4.14 1.91 -11.62
C GLY A 171 4.04 0.39 -11.90
N ASN A 172 4.12 -0.42 -10.87
CA ASN A 172 3.96 -1.87 -10.99
C ASN A 172 2.53 -2.26 -11.39
N ASP A 173 1.50 -1.54 -10.96
CA ASP A 173 0.10 -1.79 -11.35
C ASP A 173 -0.11 -1.65 -12.86
N ALA A 174 0.42 -0.59 -13.44
CA ALA A 174 0.41 -0.42 -14.90
C ALA A 174 1.19 -1.54 -15.62
N THR A 175 2.33 -1.95 -15.05
CA THR A 175 3.15 -3.04 -15.60
C THR A 175 2.42 -4.36 -15.57
N VAL A 176 1.78 -4.73 -14.45
CA VAL A 176 1.03 -5.98 -14.30
C VAL A 176 -0.14 -6.02 -15.26
N SER A 177 -0.91 -4.93 -15.35
CA SER A 177 -2.06 -4.82 -16.23
C SER A 177 -1.68 -4.97 -17.71
N PHE A 178 -0.61 -4.27 -18.14
CA PHE A 178 -0.09 -4.38 -19.49
C PHE A 178 0.43 -5.80 -19.80
N ALA A 179 1.26 -6.34 -18.90
CA ALA A 179 1.87 -7.66 -19.09
C ALA A 179 0.85 -8.79 -19.08
N ALA A 180 -0.19 -8.70 -18.26
CA ALA A 180 -1.28 -9.69 -18.26
C ALA A 180 -2.05 -9.71 -19.59
N ALA A 181 -2.21 -8.56 -20.25
CA ALA A 181 -2.87 -8.45 -21.55
C ALA A 181 -2.04 -9.00 -22.72
N GLN A 182 -0.78 -9.38 -22.50
CA GLN A 182 0.11 -9.92 -23.56
C GLN A 182 0.03 -11.43 -23.73
N GLY A 183 -1.02 -12.08 -23.24
CA GLY A 183 -1.29 -13.48 -23.54
C GLY A 183 -1.68 -13.66 -25.01
N HIS A 184 -0.91 -14.47 -25.74
CA HIS A 184 -1.21 -14.82 -27.13
C HIS A 184 -1.60 -16.30 -27.21
N LEU A 185 -2.83 -16.55 -27.67
CA LEU A 185 -3.40 -17.89 -27.72
C LEU A 185 -3.33 -18.56 -26.34
N GLU A 186 -2.59 -19.62 -26.16
CA GLU A 186 -2.58 -20.45 -24.95
C GLU A 186 -1.45 -20.11 -23.95
N LEU A 187 -0.60 -19.10 -24.24
CA LEU A 187 0.54 -18.76 -23.39
C LEU A 187 0.77 -17.27 -23.27
N ASN A 188 1.06 -16.81 -22.04
CA ASN A 188 1.60 -15.49 -21.76
C ASN A 188 3.10 -15.60 -21.44
N VAL A 189 3.94 -14.93 -22.23
CA VAL A 189 5.40 -14.93 -22.06
C VAL A 189 5.90 -13.86 -21.07
N PHE A 190 5.03 -12.95 -20.63
CA PHE A 190 5.38 -11.86 -19.70
C PHE A 190 5.36 -12.24 -18.22
N LYS A 191 5.18 -13.53 -17.89
CA LYS A 191 5.15 -14.03 -16.51
C LYS A 191 6.31 -13.52 -15.62
N PRO A 192 7.59 -13.49 -16.08
CA PRO A 192 8.67 -12.99 -15.26
C PRO A 192 8.51 -11.51 -14.89
N VAL A 193 7.98 -10.69 -15.77
CA VAL A 193 7.70 -9.27 -15.52
C VAL A 193 6.57 -9.14 -14.50
N ILE A 194 5.49 -9.91 -14.66
CA ILE A 194 4.38 -9.94 -13.71
C ILE A 194 4.86 -10.36 -12.32
N ALA A 195 5.61 -11.45 -12.23
CA ALA A 195 6.15 -11.95 -10.96
C ALA A 195 7.03 -10.90 -10.27
N CYS A 196 7.93 -10.26 -11.01
CA CYS A 196 8.80 -9.21 -10.49
C CYS A 196 7.98 -8.02 -9.96
N ALA A 197 7.00 -7.54 -10.72
CA ALA A 197 6.20 -6.39 -10.35
C ALA A 197 5.26 -6.65 -9.16
N VAL A 198 4.75 -7.87 -9.01
CA VAL A 198 3.86 -8.25 -7.91
C VAL A 198 4.62 -8.49 -6.60
N LEU A 199 5.88 -9.01 -6.67
CA LEU A 199 6.66 -9.40 -5.50
C LEU A 199 7.60 -8.30 -4.97
N GLN A 200 7.77 -7.20 -5.67
CA GLN A 200 8.53 -6.01 -5.23
C GLN A 200 7.70 -5.09 -4.36
#